data_f952ae6a22435e60cb9655ff7075e829
#
_entry.id   f952ae6a22435e60cb9655ff7075e829
#
_cell.length_a   1.000
_cell.length_b   1.000
_cell.length_c   1.000
_cell.angle_alpha   90.00
_cell.angle_beta   90.00
_cell.angle_gamma   90.00
#
_symmetry.space_group_name_H-M   'P 1'
#
loop_
_entity.id
_entity.type
_entity.pdbx_description
1 polymer ?
#
loop_
_entity_poly.entity_id
_entity_poly.type
_entity_poly.pdbx_seq_one_letter_code
_entity_poly.pdbx_strand_id
1 'polypeptide(L)'
;MIEKMKVVHIVSTVPEKDALLERLRELGVVHFSEKADADRQYLERFAALSRMAAVLQEYPHAAQESSPLSDDAFETLFRDVNECIERRKTLQAQQSAARAAAERLAEWGHFSPAQLRELRCEGWDIHIYRTDKKTVAALEADPEVRFLRLSPVGKMPTLATLAPLPARYAATEFPLPEKGLDELEQEQRDCAQGLQECEMLLSRAAGHLPSVRAQLVKAQNDAEYSAVSNTSGSEDGLVWLSGYLPLSDVEGFKSAASQAHWAWAMEDPAADDEKVPTKVRYNKVTRLMIPVFDILGTVPDYREYDISFWFLGFFTLFFAMIIGDAGYGCLFLLTALVMTLKGKG
;
A
#
# COMPACT_ATOMS: atom_id res chain seq x y z
N MET A 1 -10.94 -3.88 -33.03
CA MET A 1 -9.94 -3.91 -34.14
C MET A 1 -8.69 -3.23 -33.62
N ILE A 2 -7.54 -3.90 -33.73
CA ILE A 2 -6.24 -3.34 -33.31
C ILE A 2 -5.84 -2.24 -34.29
N GLU A 3 -5.51 -1.07 -33.76
CA GLU A 3 -5.13 0.09 -34.53
C GLU A 3 -3.65 0.01 -34.94
N LYS A 4 -3.32 0.39 -36.16
CA LYS A 4 -1.93 0.41 -36.63
C LYS A 4 -1.15 1.53 -35.94
N MET A 5 0.08 1.23 -35.53
CA MET A 5 1.01 2.17 -34.92
C MET A 5 2.09 2.58 -35.90
N LYS A 6 2.63 3.77 -35.69
CA LYS A 6 3.83 4.31 -36.35
C LYS A 6 4.88 4.58 -35.27
N VAL A 7 6.15 4.36 -35.58
CA VAL A 7 7.25 4.85 -34.74
C VAL A 7 7.51 6.29 -35.11
N VAL A 8 7.62 7.16 -34.13
CA VAL A 8 7.98 8.57 -34.32
C VAL A 8 9.25 8.87 -33.56
N HIS A 9 10.21 9.49 -34.23
CA HIS A 9 11.44 10.03 -33.68
C HIS A 9 11.34 11.55 -33.69
N ILE A 10 11.57 12.17 -32.55
CA ILE A 10 11.48 13.62 -32.38
C ILE A 10 12.84 14.11 -31.90
N VAL A 11 13.35 15.15 -32.50
CA VAL A 11 14.62 15.78 -32.13
C VAL A 11 14.37 17.26 -31.81
N SER A 12 14.95 17.72 -30.73
CA SER A 12 14.89 19.10 -30.25
C SER A 12 16.22 19.52 -29.63
N THR A 13 16.32 20.76 -29.20
CA THR A 13 17.48 21.26 -28.46
C THR A 13 17.30 21.04 -26.95
N VAL A 14 18.41 20.93 -26.22
CA VAL A 14 18.37 20.78 -24.74
C VAL A 14 17.55 21.89 -24.05
N PRO A 15 17.66 23.16 -24.40
CA PRO A 15 16.85 24.24 -23.81
C PRO A 15 15.35 24.11 -24.07
N GLU A 16 14.93 23.46 -25.16
CA GLU A 16 13.52 23.31 -25.55
C GLU A 16 12.91 21.98 -25.10
N LYS A 17 13.69 21.12 -24.44
CA LYS A 17 13.27 19.79 -24.01
C LYS A 17 12.00 19.82 -23.17
N ASP A 18 11.96 20.67 -22.14
CA ASP A 18 10.82 20.72 -21.22
C ASP A 18 9.55 21.20 -21.92
N ALA A 19 9.67 22.22 -22.80
CA ALA A 19 8.54 22.70 -23.59
C ALA A 19 8.03 21.64 -24.58
N LEU A 20 8.95 20.86 -25.19
CA LEU A 20 8.60 19.72 -26.05
C LEU A 20 7.81 18.65 -25.25
N LEU A 21 8.32 18.26 -24.08
CA LEU A 21 7.68 17.23 -23.24
C LEU A 21 6.31 17.67 -22.73
N GLU A 22 6.16 18.93 -22.30
CA GLU A 22 4.86 19.48 -21.91
C GLU A 22 3.87 19.44 -23.05
N ARG A 23 4.30 19.85 -24.24
CA ARG A 23 3.43 19.85 -25.43
C ARG A 23 3.03 18.44 -25.86
N LEU A 24 3.95 17.46 -25.77
CA LEU A 24 3.66 16.05 -26.03
C LEU A 24 2.68 15.48 -24.97
N ARG A 25 2.81 15.89 -23.71
CA ARG A 25 1.88 15.55 -22.63
C ARG A 25 0.48 16.11 -22.89
N GLU A 26 0.36 17.36 -23.31
CA GLU A 26 -0.92 17.96 -23.68
C GLU A 26 -1.59 17.25 -24.86
N LEU A 27 -0.82 16.85 -25.86
CA LEU A 27 -1.32 16.08 -27.00
C LEU A 27 -1.81 14.68 -26.59
N GLY A 28 -1.13 14.03 -25.66
CA GLY A 28 -1.51 12.74 -25.10
C GLY A 28 -1.58 11.58 -26.10
N VAL A 29 -0.87 11.67 -27.24
CA VAL A 29 -0.99 10.72 -28.35
C VAL A 29 0.25 9.84 -28.56
N VAL A 30 1.41 10.24 -28.02
CA VAL A 30 2.68 9.50 -28.18
C VAL A 30 2.87 8.57 -26.99
N HIS A 31 3.10 7.29 -27.26
CA HIS A 31 3.41 6.26 -26.27
C HIS A 31 4.91 5.98 -26.28
N PHE A 32 5.57 6.21 -25.16
CA PHE A 32 6.98 5.88 -24.97
C PHE A 32 7.10 4.46 -24.41
N SER A 33 7.77 3.57 -25.16
CA SER A 33 7.96 2.16 -24.75
C SER A 33 9.17 1.96 -23.85
N GLU A 34 10.19 2.76 -24.01
CA GLU A 34 11.34 2.80 -23.12
C GLU A 34 11.13 3.94 -22.12
N LYS A 35 11.10 3.61 -20.85
CA LYS A 35 11.03 4.59 -19.76
C LYS A 35 12.20 4.29 -18.82
N ALA A 36 13.02 5.30 -18.57
CA ALA A 36 14.00 5.24 -17.49
C ALA A 36 13.26 5.26 -16.14
N ASP A 37 14.00 5.05 -15.07
CA ASP A 37 13.43 5.23 -13.74
C ASP A 37 13.07 6.71 -13.51
N ALA A 38 11.87 6.93 -12.99
CA ALA A 38 11.45 8.26 -12.56
C ALA A 38 12.30 8.72 -11.38
N ASP A 39 12.44 10.03 -11.21
CA ASP A 39 13.13 10.57 -10.05
C ASP A 39 12.48 10.11 -8.76
N ARG A 40 13.33 9.79 -7.79
CA ARG A 40 12.95 9.19 -6.51
C ARG A 40 11.84 9.97 -5.79
N GLN A 41 11.88 11.29 -5.85
CA GLN A 41 10.89 12.15 -5.21
C GLN A 41 9.46 11.92 -5.73
N TYR A 42 9.29 11.72 -7.05
CA TYR A 42 7.97 11.44 -7.66
C TYR A 42 7.47 10.05 -7.31
N LEU A 43 8.37 9.05 -7.28
CA LEU A 43 8.03 7.68 -6.89
C LEU A 43 7.63 7.61 -5.41
N GLU A 44 8.34 8.29 -4.51
CA GLU A 44 8.02 8.35 -3.08
C GLU A 44 6.67 9.03 -2.85
N ARG A 45 6.38 10.13 -3.54
CA ARG A 45 5.10 10.82 -3.46
C ARG A 45 3.94 9.94 -3.96
N PHE A 46 4.12 9.31 -5.11
CA PHE A 46 3.13 8.37 -5.67
C PHE A 46 2.86 7.20 -4.71
N ALA A 47 3.91 6.58 -4.17
CA ALA A 47 3.79 5.49 -3.21
C ALA A 47 3.09 5.92 -1.92
N ALA A 48 3.36 7.13 -1.40
CA ALA A 48 2.71 7.66 -0.22
C ALA A 48 1.22 7.94 -0.46
N LEU A 49 0.86 8.54 -1.61
CA LEU A 49 -0.53 8.77 -2.00
C LEU A 49 -1.30 7.47 -2.26
N SER A 50 -0.65 6.46 -2.85
CA SER A 50 -1.24 5.13 -3.06
C SER A 50 -1.56 4.46 -1.72
N ARG A 51 -0.64 4.49 -0.75
CA ARG A 51 -0.88 3.97 0.60
C ARG A 51 -2.01 4.72 1.30
N MET A 52 -2.01 6.05 1.22
CA MET A 52 -3.07 6.89 1.77
C MET A 52 -4.44 6.53 1.18
N ALA A 53 -4.55 6.42 -0.14
CA ALA A 53 -5.78 6.05 -0.82
C ALA A 53 -6.28 4.65 -0.42
N ALA A 54 -5.38 3.66 -0.32
CA ALA A 54 -5.71 2.32 0.11
C ALA A 54 -6.25 2.28 1.54
N VAL A 55 -5.58 2.97 2.48
CA VAL A 55 -6.04 3.05 3.88
C VAL A 55 -7.38 3.76 3.99
N LEU A 56 -7.57 4.90 3.32
CA LEU A 56 -8.83 5.65 3.40
C LEU A 56 -10.00 4.91 2.75
N GLN A 57 -9.74 4.02 1.80
CA GLN A 57 -10.78 3.21 1.17
C GLN A 57 -11.40 2.16 2.12
N GLU A 58 -10.70 1.77 3.18
CA GLU A 58 -11.19 0.84 4.21
C GLU A 58 -12.28 1.46 5.09
N TYR A 59 -12.35 2.80 5.14
CA TYR A 59 -13.31 3.51 5.97
C TYR A 59 -14.61 3.79 5.22
N PRO A 60 -15.78 3.63 5.87
CA PRO A 60 -17.06 3.96 5.25
C PRO A 60 -17.06 5.44 4.87
N HIS A 61 -17.30 5.71 3.59
CA HIS A 61 -17.39 7.09 3.12
C HIS A 61 -18.66 7.70 3.68
N ALA A 62 -18.53 8.64 4.60
CA ALA A 62 -19.61 9.56 4.84
C ALA A 62 -19.88 10.25 3.50
N ALA A 63 -21.12 10.13 2.99
CA ALA A 63 -21.58 10.76 1.76
C ALA A 63 -21.63 12.30 1.97
N GLN A 64 -20.48 12.90 2.18
CA GLN A 64 -20.31 14.34 2.18
C GLN A 64 -19.77 14.71 0.82
N GLU A 65 -20.51 15.56 0.10
CA GLU A 65 -20.03 16.32 -1.03
C GLU A 65 -18.78 17.08 -0.56
N SER A 66 -17.63 16.47 -0.70
CA SER A 66 -16.38 17.14 -0.37
C SER A 66 -16.08 18.13 -1.48
N SER A 67 -16.21 19.41 -1.15
CA SER A 67 -15.65 20.48 -1.98
C SER A 67 -14.20 20.15 -2.30
N PRO A 68 -13.72 20.42 -3.52
CA PRO A 68 -12.31 20.22 -3.85
C PRO A 68 -11.45 21.01 -2.85
N LEU A 69 -10.48 20.32 -2.25
CA LEU A 69 -9.52 20.94 -1.33
C LEU A 69 -8.61 21.88 -2.11
N SER A 70 -8.25 23.01 -1.48
CA SER A 70 -7.13 23.82 -1.96
C SER A 70 -5.82 23.03 -1.82
N ASP A 71 -4.80 23.36 -2.62
CA ASP A 71 -3.51 22.66 -2.59
C ASP A 71 -2.88 22.69 -1.18
N ASP A 72 -2.91 23.81 -0.47
CA ASP A 72 -2.38 23.94 0.90
C ASP A 72 -3.15 23.06 1.90
N ALA A 73 -4.48 23.01 1.78
CA ALA A 73 -5.32 22.18 2.63
C ALA A 73 -5.07 20.68 2.34
N PHE A 74 -4.83 20.34 1.09
CA PHE A 74 -4.47 18.98 0.70
C PHE A 74 -3.11 18.57 1.26
N GLU A 75 -2.09 19.42 1.18
CA GLU A 75 -0.76 19.11 1.73
C GLU A 75 -0.80 18.92 3.25
N THR A 76 -1.63 19.70 3.94
CA THR A 76 -1.86 19.50 5.38
C THR A 76 -2.52 18.16 5.65
N LEU A 77 -3.60 17.84 4.93
CA LEU A 77 -4.28 16.54 5.04
C LEU A 77 -3.33 15.38 4.73
N PHE A 78 -2.53 15.51 3.67
CA PHE A 78 -1.58 14.49 3.24
C PHE A 78 -0.54 14.20 4.33
N ARG A 79 0.03 15.25 4.93
CA ARG A 79 0.98 15.11 6.03
C ARG A 79 0.32 14.44 7.25
N ASP A 80 -0.83 14.97 7.70
CA ASP A 80 -1.50 14.51 8.91
C ASP A 80 -1.97 13.05 8.80
N VAL A 81 -2.45 12.63 7.62
CA VAL A 81 -2.86 11.24 7.38
C VAL A 81 -1.64 10.31 7.32
N ASN A 82 -0.55 10.68 6.65
CA ASN A 82 0.65 9.84 6.61
C ASN A 82 1.28 9.70 8.00
N GLU A 83 1.36 10.78 8.78
CA GLU A 83 1.83 10.74 10.17
C GLU A 83 0.93 9.82 11.02
N CYS A 84 -0.38 9.93 10.86
CA CYS A 84 -1.35 9.08 11.54
C CYS A 84 -1.20 7.59 11.16
N ILE A 85 -0.95 7.26 9.90
CA ILE A 85 -0.70 5.88 9.43
C ILE A 85 0.54 5.29 10.13
N GLU A 86 1.64 6.02 10.19
CA GLU A 86 2.85 5.57 10.86
C GLU A 86 2.68 5.48 12.38
N ARG A 87 2.01 6.47 13.00
CA ARG A 87 1.67 6.45 14.42
C ARG A 87 0.79 5.24 14.76
N ARG A 88 -0.24 4.93 13.95
CA ARG A 88 -1.10 3.74 14.13
C ARG A 88 -0.28 2.46 14.16
N LYS A 89 0.65 2.29 13.22
CA LYS A 89 1.54 1.12 13.16
C LYS A 89 2.40 1.00 14.40
N THR A 90 2.97 2.11 14.87
CA THR A 90 3.80 2.15 16.09
C THR A 90 2.99 1.79 17.33
N LEU A 91 1.80 2.39 17.49
CA LEU A 91 0.90 2.11 18.62
C LEU A 91 0.42 0.67 18.64
N GLN A 92 0.11 0.06 17.48
CA GLN A 92 -0.25 -1.35 17.39
C GLN A 92 0.90 -2.27 17.82
N ALA A 93 2.13 -1.96 17.40
CA ALA A 93 3.30 -2.72 17.82
C ALA A 93 3.54 -2.59 19.33
N GLN A 94 3.45 -1.39 19.89
CA GLN A 94 3.59 -1.13 21.32
C GLN A 94 2.51 -1.84 22.13
N GLN A 95 1.24 -1.75 21.72
CA GLN A 95 0.13 -2.43 22.37
C GLN A 95 0.32 -3.95 22.38
N SER A 96 0.75 -4.53 21.25
CA SER A 96 1.01 -5.97 21.15
C SER A 96 2.16 -6.40 22.06
N ALA A 97 3.24 -5.61 22.14
CA ALA A 97 4.38 -5.87 23.01
C ALA A 97 3.99 -5.76 24.50
N ALA A 98 3.25 -4.69 24.87
CA ALA A 98 2.77 -4.49 26.24
C ALA A 98 1.81 -5.61 26.66
N ARG A 99 0.92 -6.05 25.75
CA ARG A 99 0.02 -7.17 25.98
C ARG A 99 0.79 -8.48 26.23
N ALA A 100 1.73 -8.82 25.37
CA ALA A 100 2.54 -10.02 25.51
C ALA A 100 3.42 -10.00 26.78
N ALA A 101 3.87 -8.81 27.22
CA ALA A 101 4.58 -8.64 28.48
C ALA A 101 3.63 -8.82 29.68
N ALA A 102 2.44 -8.20 29.61
CA ALA A 102 1.43 -8.34 30.67
C ALA A 102 0.95 -9.78 30.85
N GLU A 103 0.69 -10.52 29.76
CA GLU A 103 0.31 -11.94 29.80
C GLU A 103 1.38 -12.80 30.49
N ARG A 104 2.67 -12.52 30.25
CA ARG A 104 3.78 -13.20 30.93
C ARG A 104 3.86 -12.87 32.42
N LEU A 105 3.48 -11.63 32.79
CA LEU A 105 3.51 -11.18 34.20
C LEU A 105 2.25 -11.52 34.97
N ALA A 106 1.13 -11.78 34.31
CA ALA A 106 -0.17 -12.02 34.96
C ALA A 106 -0.12 -13.13 36.00
N GLU A 107 0.67 -14.18 35.76
CA GLU A 107 0.86 -15.29 36.76
C GLU A 107 1.60 -14.84 38.01
N TRP A 108 2.37 -13.74 37.96
CA TRP A 108 3.19 -13.25 39.09
C TRP A 108 2.45 -12.23 39.97
N GLY A 109 1.27 -11.79 39.54
CA GLY A 109 0.45 -10.81 40.23
C GLY A 109 1.00 -9.37 40.13
N HIS A 110 0.40 -8.51 40.96
CA HIS A 110 0.77 -7.09 40.98
C HIS A 110 1.97 -6.90 41.94
N PHE A 111 3.08 -6.45 41.36
CA PHE A 111 4.27 -6.02 42.11
C PHE A 111 4.90 -4.82 41.39
N SER A 112 5.66 -4.01 42.14
CA SER A 112 6.34 -2.85 41.62
C SER A 112 7.80 -3.16 41.31
N PRO A 113 8.22 -3.23 40.04
CA PRO A 113 9.66 -3.37 39.71
C PRO A 113 10.51 -2.22 40.21
N ALA A 114 9.94 -1.04 40.40
CA ALA A 114 10.62 0.11 40.95
C ALA A 114 11.04 -0.15 42.39
N GLN A 115 10.14 -0.67 43.24
CA GLN A 115 10.45 -1.03 44.59
C GLN A 115 11.52 -2.13 44.71
N LEU A 116 11.52 -3.09 43.79
CA LEU A 116 12.56 -4.12 43.73
C LEU A 116 13.91 -3.54 43.35
N ARG A 117 13.93 -2.53 42.44
CA ARG A 117 15.16 -1.81 42.08
C ARG A 117 15.69 -0.97 43.27
N GLU A 118 14.82 -0.30 44.02
CA GLU A 118 15.18 0.45 45.21
C GLU A 118 15.85 -0.46 46.25
N LEU A 119 15.23 -1.63 46.52
CA LEU A 119 15.80 -2.64 47.43
C LEU A 119 17.19 -3.10 46.97
N ARG A 120 17.37 -3.28 45.66
CA ARG A 120 18.68 -3.62 45.08
C ARG A 120 19.71 -2.50 45.30
N CYS A 121 19.32 -1.24 45.17
CA CYS A 121 20.20 -0.08 45.43
C CYS A 121 20.59 -0.01 46.94
N GLU A 122 19.73 -0.48 47.83
CA GLU A 122 20.01 -0.57 49.28
C GLU A 122 20.86 -1.79 49.66
N GLY A 123 21.28 -2.60 48.66
CA GLY A 123 22.15 -3.75 48.86
C GLY A 123 21.40 -5.10 48.98
N TRP A 124 20.08 -5.11 48.77
CA TRP A 124 19.27 -6.33 48.76
C TRP A 124 19.12 -6.86 47.34
N ASP A 125 20.07 -7.69 46.88
CA ASP A 125 20.00 -8.28 45.55
C ASP A 125 19.06 -9.49 45.53
N ILE A 126 17.81 -9.23 45.21
CA ILE A 126 16.74 -10.24 45.23
C ILE A 126 16.71 -10.98 43.91
N HIS A 127 16.88 -12.29 43.96
CA HIS A 127 16.72 -13.22 42.85
C HIS A 127 15.48 -14.06 43.05
N ILE A 128 14.64 -14.17 42.03
CA ILE A 128 13.38 -14.95 42.05
C ILE A 128 13.55 -16.16 41.14
N TYR A 129 13.22 -17.33 41.67
CA TYR A 129 13.37 -18.60 40.95
C TYR A 129 12.06 -19.38 40.91
N ARG A 130 11.82 -20.02 39.79
CA ARG A 130 10.80 -21.05 39.61
C ARG A 130 11.49 -22.41 39.59
N THR A 131 10.99 -23.36 40.38
CA THR A 131 11.64 -24.68 40.54
C THR A 131 10.62 -25.79 40.74
N ASP A 132 11.07 -27.01 40.87
CA ASP A 132 10.25 -28.17 41.17
C ASP A 132 10.24 -28.50 42.68
N LYS A 133 9.32 -29.36 43.11
CA LYS A 133 9.19 -29.76 44.51
C LYS A 133 10.42 -30.52 45.04
N LYS A 134 11.14 -31.24 44.16
CA LYS A 134 12.36 -31.98 44.53
C LYS A 134 13.50 -31.03 44.86
N THR A 135 13.65 -30.00 44.04
CA THR A 135 14.68 -28.97 44.26
C THR A 135 14.39 -28.15 45.49
N VAL A 136 13.11 -27.85 45.80
CA VAL A 136 12.73 -27.20 47.08
C VAL A 136 13.13 -28.05 48.25
N ALA A 137 12.85 -29.36 48.26
CA ALA A 137 13.25 -30.27 49.33
C ALA A 137 14.79 -30.37 49.48
N ALA A 138 15.52 -30.33 48.35
CA ALA A 138 16.98 -30.32 48.39
C ALA A 138 17.55 -29.01 48.97
N LEU A 139 16.92 -27.87 48.64
CA LEU A 139 17.27 -26.56 49.19
C LEU A 139 16.96 -26.46 50.71
N GLU A 140 15.89 -27.09 51.19
CA GLU A 140 15.58 -27.16 52.61
C GLU A 140 16.59 -27.98 53.41
N ALA A 141 17.21 -28.95 52.77
CA ALA A 141 18.24 -29.79 53.40
C ALA A 141 19.64 -29.12 53.38
N ASP A 142 19.82 -28.05 52.65
CA ASP A 142 21.11 -27.34 52.53
C ASP A 142 21.15 -26.11 53.44
N PRO A 143 21.93 -26.15 54.54
CA PRO A 143 21.99 -25.04 55.50
C PRO A 143 22.73 -23.79 54.95
N GLU A 144 23.44 -23.91 53.83
CA GLU A 144 24.18 -22.79 53.22
C GLU A 144 23.27 -21.87 52.42
N VAL A 145 22.13 -22.36 51.92
CA VAL A 145 21.22 -21.62 51.06
C VAL A 145 20.02 -21.09 51.85
N ARG A 146 19.95 -19.78 52.01
CA ARG A 146 18.78 -19.12 52.61
C ARG A 146 17.82 -18.68 51.53
N PHE A 147 16.59 -19.09 51.63
CA PHE A 147 15.55 -18.68 50.67
C PHE A 147 14.22 -18.41 51.39
N LEU A 148 13.39 -17.57 50.75
CA LEU A 148 12.03 -17.29 51.12
C LEU A 148 11.08 -18.00 50.13
N ARG A 149 10.14 -18.78 50.66
CA ARG A 149 9.07 -19.31 49.80
C ARG A 149 8.09 -18.21 49.46
N LEU A 150 7.85 -18.04 48.16
CA LEU A 150 6.81 -17.17 47.62
C LEU A 150 5.57 -17.98 47.28
N SER A 151 4.45 -17.30 47.03
CA SER A 151 3.26 -17.92 46.46
C SER A 151 3.59 -18.66 45.18
N PRO A 152 3.10 -19.90 44.98
CA PRO A 152 3.40 -20.66 43.79
C PRO A 152 2.80 -19.97 42.56
N VAL A 153 3.57 -19.90 41.50
CA VAL A 153 3.13 -19.39 40.19
C VAL A 153 2.63 -20.57 39.36
N GLY A 154 1.33 -20.64 39.16
CA GLY A 154 0.69 -21.79 38.54
C GLY A 154 0.83 -23.06 39.46
N LYS A 155 1.46 -24.13 38.95
CA LYS A 155 1.71 -25.39 39.66
C LYS A 155 3.14 -25.52 40.18
N MET A 156 4.01 -24.56 39.92
CA MET A 156 5.42 -24.62 40.26
C MET A 156 5.74 -23.78 41.48
N PRO A 157 6.50 -24.33 42.45
CA PRO A 157 7.01 -23.59 43.59
C PRO A 157 7.89 -22.43 43.15
N THR A 158 7.73 -21.30 43.82
CA THR A 158 8.52 -20.10 43.60
C THR A 158 9.23 -19.71 44.87
N LEU A 159 10.47 -19.28 44.76
CA LEU A 159 11.30 -18.88 45.88
C LEU A 159 12.12 -17.63 45.54
N ALA A 160 12.46 -16.86 46.57
CA ALA A 160 13.37 -15.72 46.48
C ALA A 160 14.64 -15.97 47.29
N THR A 161 15.75 -15.52 46.80
CA THR A 161 17.06 -15.57 47.48
C THR A 161 17.72 -14.20 47.40
N LEU A 162 18.67 -13.94 48.31
CA LEU A 162 19.50 -12.73 48.35
C LEU A 162 20.87 -12.91 47.65
N ALA A 163 21.10 -14.10 47.11
CA ALA A 163 22.27 -14.42 46.32
C ALA A 163 21.90 -15.39 45.19
N PRO A 164 22.62 -15.40 44.09
CA PRO A 164 22.36 -16.35 43.02
C PRO A 164 22.41 -17.79 43.49
N LEU A 165 21.43 -18.61 43.09
CA LEU A 165 21.43 -20.03 43.39
C LEU A 165 22.59 -20.74 42.69
N PRO A 166 23.31 -21.66 43.38
CA PRO A 166 24.31 -22.48 42.75
C PRO A 166 23.75 -23.29 41.57
N ALA A 167 24.50 -23.41 40.49
CA ALA A 167 24.10 -24.11 39.24
C ALA A 167 23.73 -25.59 39.47
N ARG A 168 24.05 -26.19 40.64
CA ARG A 168 23.67 -27.56 41.03
C ARG A 168 22.17 -27.74 41.20
N TYR A 169 21.42 -26.66 41.39
CA TYR A 169 19.96 -26.71 41.59
C TYR A 169 19.23 -26.45 40.28
N ALA A 170 18.26 -27.30 39.95
CA ALA A 170 17.41 -27.14 38.75
C ALA A 170 16.34 -26.06 39.00
N ALA A 171 16.76 -24.79 38.93
CA ALA A 171 15.90 -23.65 39.14
C ALA A 171 16.08 -22.67 37.95
N THR A 172 14.96 -22.13 37.46
CA THR A 172 14.96 -21.12 36.41
C THR A 172 14.77 -19.75 37.04
N GLU A 173 15.74 -18.87 36.87
CA GLU A 173 15.64 -17.50 37.33
C GLU A 173 14.61 -16.72 36.51
N PHE A 174 13.76 -15.98 37.23
CA PHE A 174 12.83 -15.06 36.62
C PHE A 174 13.51 -13.70 36.44
N PRO A 175 13.77 -13.28 35.21
CA PRO A 175 14.34 -11.96 34.99
C PRO A 175 13.33 -10.89 35.42
N LEU A 176 13.74 -10.01 36.33
CA LEU A 176 12.89 -8.92 36.79
C LEU A 176 12.53 -8.01 35.63
N PRO A 177 11.24 -7.78 35.36
CA PRO A 177 10.82 -6.94 34.26
C PRO A 177 11.11 -5.47 34.56
N GLU A 178 11.24 -4.68 33.50
CA GLU A 178 11.41 -3.22 33.62
C GLU A 178 10.14 -2.52 34.08
N LYS A 179 8.97 -3.02 33.63
CA LYS A 179 7.64 -2.46 33.93
C LYS A 179 6.79 -3.46 34.68
N GLY A 180 6.00 -2.96 35.63
CA GLY A 180 5.01 -3.74 36.36
C GLY A 180 3.75 -3.99 35.55
N LEU A 181 2.85 -4.86 36.05
CA LEU A 181 1.59 -5.19 35.40
C LEU A 181 0.72 -3.94 35.24
N ASP A 182 0.61 -3.11 36.28
CA ASP A 182 -0.19 -1.88 36.26
C ASP A 182 0.32 -0.87 35.20
N GLU A 183 1.66 -0.76 35.06
CA GLU A 183 2.29 0.11 34.07
C GLU A 183 2.02 -0.39 32.64
N LEU A 184 2.09 -1.72 32.43
CA LEU A 184 1.80 -2.34 31.14
C LEU A 184 0.32 -2.23 30.75
N GLU A 185 -0.58 -2.36 31.71
CA GLU A 185 -2.00 -2.15 31.48
C GLU A 185 -2.32 -0.69 31.20
N GLN A 186 -1.63 0.25 31.84
CA GLN A 186 -1.77 1.67 31.52
C GLN A 186 -1.25 1.97 30.10
N GLU A 187 -0.10 1.44 29.74
CA GLU A 187 0.45 1.58 28.38
C GLU A 187 -0.51 1.00 27.32
N GLN A 188 -1.17 -0.12 27.59
CA GLN A 188 -2.19 -0.67 26.69
C GLN A 188 -3.39 0.27 26.53
N ARG A 189 -3.86 0.89 27.64
CA ARG A 189 -4.95 1.88 27.61
C ARG A 189 -4.57 3.11 26.81
N ASP A 190 -3.36 3.64 27.02
CA ASP A 190 -2.86 4.81 26.31
C ASP A 190 -2.70 4.53 24.80
N CYS A 191 -2.19 3.35 24.45
CA CYS A 191 -2.13 2.90 23.07
C CYS A 191 -3.52 2.76 22.43
N ALA A 192 -4.49 2.21 23.17
CA ALA A 192 -5.86 2.05 22.68
C ALA A 192 -6.53 3.41 22.43
N GLN A 193 -6.32 4.38 23.32
CA GLN A 193 -6.80 5.75 23.12
C GLN A 193 -6.15 6.39 21.89
N GLY A 194 -4.83 6.28 21.73
CA GLY A 194 -4.14 6.83 20.56
C GLY A 194 -4.59 6.18 19.24
N LEU A 195 -4.89 4.88 19.25
CA LEU A 195 -5.45 4.18 18.09
C LEU A 195 -6.85 4.71 17.75
N GLN A 196 -7.69 4.96 18.76
CA GLN A 196 -9.02 5.54 18.54
C GLN A 196 -8.94 6.96 17.95
N GLU A 197 -8.00 7.78 18.40
CA GLU A 197 -7.73 9.10 17.82
C GLU A 197 -7.33 8.99 16.35
N CYS A 198 -6.43 8.04 16.01
CA CYS A 198 -6.04 7.78 14.63
C CYS A 198 -7.23 7.33 13.78
N GLU A 199 -8.09 6.45 14.28
CA GLU A 199 -9.28 6.00 13.56
C GLU A 199 -10.27 7.13 13.28
N MET A 200 -10.47 8.02 14.24
CA MET A 200 -11.34 9.19 14.04
C MET A 200 -10.78 10.14 12.97
N LEU A 201 -9.45 10.36 12.95
CA LEU A 201 -8.81 11.18 11.95
C LEU A 201 -8.94 10.55 10.56
N LEU A 202 -8.61 9.26 10.43
CA LEU A 202 -8.69 8.53 9.16
C LEU A 202 -10.12 8.46 8.63
N SER A 203 -11.11 8.26 9.51
CA SER A 203 -12.52 8.25 9.13
C SER A 203 -12.99 9.61 8.60
N ARG A 204 -12.53 10.72 9.20
CA ARG A 204 -12.81 12.08 8.67
C ARG A 204 -12.11 12.31 7.33
N ALA A 205 -10.84 11.91 7.23
CA ALA A 205 -10.04 12.04 6.01
C ALA A 205 -10.63 11.24 4.84
N ALA A 206 -11.32 10.12 5.11
CA ALA A 206 -11.98 9.30 4.09
C ALA A 206 -13.03 10.06 3.28
N GLY A 207 -13.65 11.11 3.85
CA GLY A 207 -14.55 12.01 3.11
C GLY A 207 -13.85 12.73 1.94
N HIS A 208 -12.53 12.89 1.99
CA HIS A 208 -11.73 13.54 0.94
C HIS A 208 -11.08 12.55 -0.05
N LEU A 209 -11.47 11.28 -0.05
CA LEU A 209 -10.94 10.26 -0.96
C LEU A 209 -10.99 10.64 -2.45
N PRO A 210 -12.05 11.32 -2.96
CA PRO A 210 -12.04 11.79 -4.35
C PRO A 210 -10.88 12.76 -4.66
N SER A 211 -10.58 13.68 -3.74
CA SER A 211 -9.44 14.61 -3.89
C SER A 211 -8.09 13.86 -3.83
N VAL A 212 -7.96 12.86 -2.95
CA VAL A 212 -6.76 12.00 -2.87
C VAL A 212 -6.55 11.24 -4.17
N ARG A 213 -7.62 10.68 -4.77
CA ARG A 213 -7.55 9.99 -6.06
C ARG A 213 -7.14 10.92 -7.20
N ALA A 214 -7.65 12.15 -7.21
CA ALA A 214 -7.25 13.14 -8.21
C ALA A 214 -5.75 13.47 -8.10
N GLN A 215 -5.24 13.68 -6.88
CA GLN A 215 -3.81 13.92 -6.66
C GLN A 215 -2.95 12.68 -6.92
N LEU A 216 -3.47 11.47 -6.69
CA LEU A 216 -2.79 10.23 -7.04
C LEU A 216 -2.57 10.12 -8.56
N VAL A 217 -3.60 10.43 -9.35
CA VAL A 217 -3.50 10.47 -10.82
C VAL A 217 -2.47 11.52 -11.27
N LYS A 218 -2.48 12.70 -10.63
CA LYS A 218 -1.49 13.75 -10.92
C LYS A 218 -0.06 13.26 -10.59
N ALA A 219 0.15 12.67 -9.43
CA ALA A 219 1.45 12.16 -9.03
C ALA A 219 1.94 11.01 -9.93
N GLN A 220 1.03 10.15 -10.41
CA GLN A 220 1.35 9.14 -11.41
C GLN A 220 1.82 9.78 -12.71
N ASN A 221 1.09 10.77 -13.22
CA ASN A 221 1.46 11.48 -14.43
C ASN A 221 2.80 12.22 -14.29
N ASP A 222 3.09 12.78 -13.11
CA ASP A 222 4.36 13.46 -12.86
C ASP A 222 5.54 12.48 -12.79
N ALA A 223 5.32 11.29 -12.21
CA ALA A 223 6.31 10.21 -12.21
C ALA A 223 6.56 9.69 -13.64
N GLU A 224 5.50 9.52 -14.45
CA GLU A 224 5.64 9.13 -15.86
C GLU A 224 6.37 10.20 -16.68
N TYR A 225 6.07 11.47 -16.43
CA TYR A 225 6.77 12.58 -17.09
C TYR A 225 8.26 12.57 -16.74
N SER A 226 8.61 12.42 -15.47
CA SER A 226 10.00 12.30 -15.03
C SER A 226 10.71 11.12 -15.69
N ALA A 227 10.07 9.95 -15.76
CA ALA A 227 10.62 8.76 -16.39
C ALA A 227 10.90 8.99 -17.89
N VAL A 228 9.97 9.63 -18.61
CA VAL A 228 10.16 9.97 -20.03
C VAL A 228 11.25 11.02 -20.21
N SER A 229 11.29 12.03 -19.34
CA SER A 229 12.36 13.05 -19.36
C SER A 229 13.74 12.41 -19.17
N ASN A 230 13.87 11.42 -18.27
CA ASN A 230 15.12 10.72 -18.01
C ASN A 230 15.51 9.75 -19.14
N THR A 231 14.54 9.28 -19.93
CA THR A 231 14.78 8.39 -21.08
C THR A 231 15.37 9.13 -22.29
N SER A 232 15.15 10.45 -22.39
CA SER A 232 15.62 11.22 -23.55
C SER A 232 17.14 11.10 -23.69
N GLY A 233 17.60 10.62 -24.85
CA GLY A 233 19.01 10.69 -25.22
C GLY A 233 19.45 12.14 -25.40
N SER A 234 20.66 12.48 -25.00
CA SER A 234 21.22 13.81 -25.25
C SER A 234 22.67 13.70 -25.69
N GLU A 235 23.03 14.33 -26.81
CA GLU A 235 24.40 14.41 -27.32
C GLU A 235 24.54 15.71 -28.11
N ASP A 236 25.66 16.38 -27.98
CA ASP A 236 26.00 17.63 -28.71
C ASP A 236 24.93 18.74 -28.61
N GLY A 237 24.23 18.84 -27.49
CA GLY A 237 23.20 19.86 -27.29
C GLY A 237 21.84 19.54 -27.94
N LEU A 238 21.70 18.35 -28.52
CA LEU A 238 20.44 17.83 -29.07
C LEU A 238 19.85 16.79 -28.11
N VAL A 239 18.53 16.73 -28.10
CA VAL A 239 17.74 15.74 -27.36
C VAL A 239 16.86 15.00 -28.37
N TRP A 240 16.82 13.67 -28.25
CA TRP A 240 15.93 12.85 -29.07
C TRP A 240 15.04 11.96 -28.20
N LEU A 241 13.83 11.75 -28.68
CA LEU A 241 12.80 10.92 -28.11
C LEU A 241 12.22 10.02 -29.18
N SER A 242 11.98 8.76 -28.85
CA SER A 242 11.33 7.81 -29.75
C SER A 242 10.11 7.23 -29.07
N GLY A 243 9.00 7.14 -29.79
CA GLY A 243 7.76 6.58 -29.26
C GLY A 243 6.85 6.06 -30.35
N TYR A 244 5.71 5.52 -29.97
CA TYR A 244 4.71 4.99 -30.89
C TYR A 244 3.50 5.91 -30.94
N LEU A 245 2.95 6.06 -32.13
CA LEU A 245 1.83 6.93 -32.43
C LEU A 245 0.75 6.15 -33.19
N PRO A 246 -0.51 6.13 -32.71
CA PRO A 246 -1.61 5.53 -33.46
C PRO A 246 -1.84 6.22 -34.79
N LEU A 247 -2.18 5.44 -35.82
CA LEU A 247 -2.39 6.00 -37.18
C LEU A 247 -3.49 7.07 -37.22
N SER A 248 -4.51 6.95 -36.34
CA SER A 248 -5.59 7.95 -36.22
C SER A 248 -5.09 9.34 -35.79
N ASP A 249 -3.99 9.38 -35.03
CA ASP A 249 -3.52 10.59 -34.37
C ASP A 249 -2.35 11.26 -35.11
N VAL A 250 -1.90 10.64 -36.22
CA VAL A 250 -0.77 11.12 -37.05
C VAL A 250 -0.99 12.54 -37.54
N GLU A 251 -2.17 12.88 -38.06
CA GLU A 251 -2.43 14.21 -38.60
C GLU A 251 -2.46 15.29 -37.50
N GLY A 252 -3.00 14.95 -36.30
CA GLY A 252 -2.94 15.83 -35.16
C GLY A 252 -1.50 16.10 -34.70
N PHE A 253 -0.68 15.04 -34.65
CA PHE A 253 0.74 15.15 -34.31
C PHE A 253 1.49 16.03 -35.34
N LYS A 254 1.33 15.79 -36.65
CA LYS A 254 1.99 16.60 -37.70
C LYS A 254 1.65 18.08 -37.62
N SER A 255 0.36 18.39 -37.33
CA SER A 255 -0.08 19.76 -37.14
C SER A 255 0.62 20.43 -35.96
N ALA A 256 0.69 19.73 -34.81
CA ALA A 256 1.36 20.25 -33.63
C ALA A 256 2.88 20.38 -33.82
N ALA A 257 3.52 19.39 -34.44
CA ALA A 257 4.95 19.40 -34.72
C ALA A 257 5.34 20.56 -35.67
N SER A 258 4.50 20.83 -36.66
CA SER A 258 4.71 21.97 -37.60
C SER A 258 4.56 23.30 -36.87
N GLN A 259 3.58 23.45 -35.97
CA GLN A 259 3.40 24.68 -35.20
C GLN A 259 4.54 24.94 -34.23
N ALA A 260 5.09 23.89 -33.65
CA ALA A 260 6.17 23.96 -32.67
C ALA A 260 7.57 23.86 -33.30
N HIS A 261 7.66 23.77 -34.65
CA HIS A 261 8.92 23.66 -35.40
C HIS A 261 9.82 22.49 -34.99
N TRP A 262 9.22 21.37 -34.58
CA TRP A 262 9.99 20.16 -34.20
C TRP A 262 10.58 19.49 -35.43
N ALA A 263 11.80 18.98 -35.30
CA ALA A 263 12.36 18.04 -36.27
C ALA A 263 11.86 16.61 -35.89
N TRP A 264 11.24 15.93 -36.84
CA TRP A 264 10.70 14.59 -36.63
C TRP A 264 10.83 13.69 -37.85
N ALA A 265 10.90 12.39 -37.59
CA ALA A 265 10.83 11.34 -38.58
C ALA A 265 9.79 10.30 -38.18
N MET A 266 9.19 9.61 -39.13
CA MET A 266 8.16 8.60 -38.85
C MET A 266 8.37 7.39 -39.75
N GLU A 267 8.28 6.19 -39.14
CA GLU A 267 8.44 4.93 -39.86
C GLU A 267 7.43 3.87 -39.36
N ASP A 268 7.35 2.75 -40.08
CA ASP A 268 6.58 1.60 -39.60
C ASP A 268 7.39 0.81 -38.56
N PRO A 269 6.73 0.26 -37.50
CA PRO A 269 7.41 -0.56 -36.53
C PRO A 269 8.11 -1.76 -37.20
N ALA A 270 9.33 -2.08 -36.78
CA ALA A 270 10.07 -3.23 -37.27
C ALA A 270 9.29 -4.52 -37.06
N ALA A 271 9.48 -5.51 -37.97
CA ALA A 271 8.71 -6.76 -37.91
C ALA A 271 8.95 -7.60 -36.66
N ASP A 272 10.04 -7.41 -35.96
CA ASP A 272 10.48 -8.08 -34.73
C ASP A 272 10.34 -7.23 -33.46
N ASP A 273 9.77 -6.04 -33.58
CA ASP A 273 9.57 -5.13 -32.46
C ASP A 273 8.41 -5.60 -31.55
N GLU A 274 8.76 -6.15 -30.38
CA GLU A 274 7.83 -6.64 -29.36
C GLU A 274 7.31 -5.54 -28.42
N LYS A 275 7.87 -4.31 -28.52
CA LYS A 275 7.55 -3.20 -27.62
C LYS A 275 6.39 -2.35 -28.14
N VAL A 276 5.83 -2.65 -29.28
CA VAL A 276 4.74 -1.87 -29.89
C VAL A 276 3.50 -1.94 -29.01
N PRO A 277 3.00 -0.82 -28.47
CA PRO A 277 1.82 -0.83 -27.64
C PRO A 277 0.56 -1.15 -28.46
N THR A 278 -0.39 -1.84 -27.83
CA THR A 278 -1.65 -2.20 -28.49
C THR A 278 -2.74 -1.20 -28.15
N LYS A 279 -3.30 -0.56 -29.15
CA LYS A 279 -4.51 0.27 -29.03
C LYS A 279 -5.68 -0.48 -29.68
N VAL A 280 -6.64 -0.92 -28.88
CA VAL A 280 -7.83 -1.61 -29.38
C VAL A 280 -8.96 -0.62 -29.60
N ARG A 281 -9.48 -0.54 -30.82
CA ARG A 281 -10.64 0.28 -31.14
C ARG A 281 -11.91 -0.58 -31.07
N TYR A 282 -12.67 -0.38 -30.01
CA TYR A 282 -13.93 -1.07 -29.79
C TYR A 282 -15.07 -0.43 -30.57
N ASN A 283 -15.94 -1.24 -31.17
CA ASN A 283 -17.21 -0.79 -31.71
C ASN A 283 -18.29 -0.76 -30.58
N LYS A 284 -19.50 -0.30 -30.89
CA LYS A 284 -20.59 -0.16 -29.90
C LYS A 284 -20.93 -1.47 -29.18
N VAL A 285 -20.74 -2.61 -29.86
CA VAL A 285 -21.05 -3.94 -29.32
C VAL A 285 -19.90 -4.50 -28.52
N THR A 286 -18.69 -4.48 -29.08
CA THR A 286 -17.50 -5.03 -28.41
C THR A 286 -17.06 -4.20 -27.20
N ARG A 287 -17.49 -2.93 -27.11
CA ARG A 287 -17.26 -2.08 -25.94
C ARG A 287 -17.83 -2.67 -24.64
N LEU A 288 -18.84 -3.52 -24.73
CA LEU A 288 -19.40 -4.24 -23.58
C LEU A 288 -18.38 -5.16 -22.91
N MET A 289 -17.33 -5.56 -23.62
CA MET A 289 -16.28 -6.44 -23.11
C MET A 289 -15.16 -5.72 -22.35
N ILE A 290 -15.06 -4.38 -22.43
CA ILE A 290 -14.01 -3.60 -21.76
C ILE A 290 -13.94 -3.95 -20.26
N PRO A 291 -15.03 -3.91 -19.47
CA PRO A 291 -14.95 -4.22 -18.04
C PRO A 291 -14.48 -5.66 -17.76
N VAL A 292 -14.79 -6.60 -18.65
CA VAL A 292 -14.37 -7.99 -18.51
C VAL A 292 -12.86 -8.12 -18.79
N PHE A 293 -12.37 -7.49 -19.84
CA PHE A 293 -10.94 -7.48 -20.16
C PHE A 293 -10.12 -6.75 -19.10
N ASP A 294 -10.65 -5.64 -18.55
CA ASP A 294 -10.01 -4.89 -17.46
C ASP A 294 -9.88 -5.75 -16.19
N ILE A 295 -10.92 -6.52 -15.84
CA ILE A 295 -10.89 -7.45 -14.69
C ILE A 295 -9.92 -8.61 -14.93
N LEU A 296 -9.87 -9.14 -16.16
CA LEU A 296 -8.99 -10.26 -16.53
C LEU A 296 -7.54 -9.80 -16.74
N GLY A 297 -7.30 -8.50 -16.88
CA GLY A 297 -5.98 -7.96 -17.21
C GLY A 297 -5.46 -8.42 -18.58
N THR A 298 -6.37 -8.79 -19.50
CA THR A 298 -6.01 -9.37 -20.79
C THR A 298 -6.12 -8.32 -21.88
N VAL A 299 -5.00 -7.94 -22.46
CA VAL A 299 -4.92 -7.08 -23.65
C VAL A 299 -4.27 -7.90 -24.75
N PRO A 300 -4.85 -7.99 -25.97
CA PRO A 300 -4.20 -8.70 -27.07
C PRO A 300 -2.90 -8.00 -27.45
N ASP A 301 -1.89 -8.75 -27.87
CA ASP A 301 -0.66 -8.18 -28.40
C ASP A 301 -0.92 -7.44 -29.74
N TYR A 302 -0.03 -6.48 -30.09
CA TYR A 302 -0.17 -5.66 -31.29
C TYR A 302 -0.33 -6.48 -32.59
N ARG A 303 0.24 -7.68 -32.63
CA ARG A 303 0.22 -8.58 -33.78
C ARG A 303 -0.84 -9.65 -33.73
N GLU A 304 -1.58 -9.71 -32.63
CA GLU A 304 -2.66 -10.68 -32.46
C GLU A 304 -3.94 -10.20 -33.14
N TYR A 305 -4.88 -11.11 -33.25
CA TYR A 305 -6.22 -10.77 -33.72
C TYR A 305 -7.06 -10.22 -32.59
N ASP A 306 -7.87 -9.19 -32.91
CA ASP A 306 -8.89 -8.71 -31.99
C ASP A 306 -9.96 -9.78 -31.77
N ILE A 307 -9.87 -10.48 -30.64
CA ILE A 307 -10.80 -11.55 -30.25
C ILE A 307 -12.08 -11.02 -29.59
N SER A 308 -12.23 -9.71 -29.39
CA SER A 308 -13.32 -9.10 -28.60
C SER A 308 -14.71 -9.53 -29.08
N PHE A 309 -14.93 -9.65 -30.39
CA PHE A 309 -16.21 -10.08 -30.95
C PHE A 309 -16.52 -11.56 -30.64
N TRP A 310 -15.55 -12.44 -30.86
CA TRP A 310 -15.68 -13.86 -30.62
C TRP A 310 -15.78 -14.14 -29.11
N PHE A 311 -14.99 -13.46 -28.32
CA PHE A 311 -15.03 -13.56 -26.88
C PHE A 311 -16.41 -13.17 -26.34
N LEU A 312 -16.99 -12.07 -26.78
CA LEU A 312 -18.35 -11.67 -26.43
C LEU A 312 -19.38 -12.76 -26.74
N GLY A 313 -19.32 -13.34 -27.95
CA GLY A 313 -20.23 -14.40 -28.36
C GLY A 313 -20.14 -15.65 -27.49
N PHE A 314 -18.93 -16.17 -27.30
CA PHE A 314 -18.68 -17.34 -26.46
C PHE A 314 -18.98 -17.06 -24.99
N PHE A 315 -18.56 -15.92 -24.46
CA PHE A 315 -18.83 -15.51 -23.08
C PHE A 315 -20.35 -15.46 -22.81
N THR A 316 -21.13 -14.87 -23.72
CA THR A 316 -22.59 -14.82 -23.62
C THR A 316 -23.21 -16.22 -23.64
N LEU A 317 -22.72 -17.08 -24.53
CA LEU A 317 -23.20 -18.46 -24.63
C LEU A 317 -22.90 -19.26 -23.36
N PHE A 318 -21.65 -19.24 -22.90
CA PHE A 318 -21.23 -19.94 -21.68
C PHE A 318 -21.94 -19.40 -20.44
N PHE A 319 -22.10 -18.08 -20.32
CA PHE A 319 -22.83 -17.47 -19.22
C PHE A 319 -24.31 -17.94 -19.20
N ALA A 320 -24.97 -17.99 -20.37
CA ALA A 320 -26.32 -18.49 -20.49
C ALA A 320 -26.42 -19.98 -20.11
N MET A 321 -25.42 -20.80 -20.48
CA MET A 321 -25.38 -22.22 -20.12
C MET A 321 -25.14 -22.44 -18.61
N ILE A 322 -24.32 -21.63 -17.97
CA ILE A 322 -24.03 -21.71 -16.53
C ILE A 322 -25.28 -21.38 -15.71
N ILE A 323 -26.00 -20.34 -16.11
CA ILE A 323 -27.20 -19.92 -15.38
C ILE A 323 -28.33 -20.91 -15.60
N GLY A 324 -28.55 -21.42 -16.83
CA GLY A 324 -29.42 -22.51 -17.20
C GLY A 324 -30.91 -22.37 -16.79
N ASP A 325 -31.29 -21.31 -16.11
CA ASP A 325 -32.60 -21.06 -15.54
C ASP A 325 -33.21 -19.76 -16.10
N ALA A 326 -34.38 -19.87 -16.72
CA ALA A 326 -35.07 -18.74 -17.32
C ALA A 326 -35.51 -17.68 -16.28
N GLY A 327 -35.81 -18.09 -15.04
CA GLY A 327 -36.18 -17.16 -13.96
C GLY A 327 -35.02 -16.26 -13.55
N TYR A 328 -33.86 -16.83 -13.34
CA TYR A 328 -32.63 -16.04 -13.08
C TYR A 328 -32.25 -15.19 -14.28
N GLY A 329 -32.37 -15.69 -15.50
CA GLY A 329 -32.14 -14.92 -16.71
C GLY A 329 -33.04 -13.67 -16.80
N CYS A 330 -34.32 -13.79 -16.50
CA CYS A 330 -35.25 -12.66 -16.43
C CYS A 330 -34.88 -11.66 -15.32
N LEU A 331 -34.45 -12.13 -14.16
CA LEU A 331 -34.01 -11.28 -13.05
C LEU A 331 -32.79 -10.44 -13.44
N PHE A 332 -31.76 -11.05 -14.05
CA PHE A 332 -30.59 -10.34 -14.55
C PHE A 332 -30.93 -9.31 -15.63
N LEU A 333 -31.83 -9.66 -16.54
CA LEU A 333 -32.26 -8.77 -17.60
C LEU A 333 -33.03 -7.57 -17.05
N LEU A 334 -33.89 -7.75 -16.06
CA LEU A 334 -34.57 -6.67 -15.35
C LEU A 334 -33.59 -5.78 -14.60
N THR A 335 -32.62 -6.38 -13.89
CA THR A 335 -31.62 -5.62 -13.17
C THR A 335 -30.76 -4.78 -14.13
N ALA A 336 -30.30 -5.35 -15.24
CA ALA A 336 -29.54 -4.63 -16.26
C ALA A 336 -30.34 -3.48 -16.88
N LEU A 337 -31.65 -3.70 -17.15
CA LEU A 337 -32.54 -2.67 -17.68
C LEU A 337 -32.70 -1.50 -16.70
N VAL A 338 -32.93 -1.80 -15.42
CA VAL A 338 -33.07 -0.79 -14.37
C VAL A 338 -31.77 0.02 -14.23
N MET A 339 -30.61 -0.64 -14.21
CA MET A 339 -29.31 0.04 -14.15
C MET A 339 -29.07 0.92 -15.38
N THR A 340 -29.42 0.44 -16.57
CA THR A 340 -29.26 1.23 -17.82
C THR A 340 -30.17 2.45 -17.84
N LEU A 341 -31.40 2.33 -17.30
CA LEU A 341 -32.33 3.45 -17.21
C LEU A 341 -31.94 4.47 -16.14
N LYS A 342 -31.41 4.01 -15.00
CA LYS A 342 -30.92 4.89 -13.92
C LYS A 342 -29.54 5.50 -14.21
N GLY A 343 -28.68 4.82 -14.96
CA GLY A 343 -27.34 5.32 -15.32
C GLY A 343 -27.33 6.34 -16.48
N LYS A 344 -28.51 6.77 -16.95
CA LYS A 344 -28.66 7.83 -17.94
C LYS A 344 -29.01 9.20 -17.35
N GLY A 345 -28.82 9.36 -16.04
CA GLY A 345 -28.96 10.63 -15.33
C GLY A 345 -27.62 11.27 -15.07
#